data_e832ff133578442148841849e9bca705
#
_entry.id   e832ff133578442148841849e9bca705
#
_cell.length_a   1.000
_cell.length_b   1.000
_cell.length_c   1.000
_cell.angle_alpha   90.00
_cell.angle_beta   90.00
_cell.angle_gamma   90.00
#
_symmetry.space_group_name_H-M   'P 1'
#
loop_
_entity.id
_entity.type
_entity.pdbx_description
1 polymer ?
#
loop_
_entity_poly.entity_id
_entity_poly.type
_entity_poly.pdbx_seq_one_letter_code
_entity_poly.pdbx_strand_id
1 'polypeptide(L)'
;MGRFTVIPQDTFNALQMDAGVLLKRFDPANPAAPADEDIICATTGGINPSCVPTFSDLGEDVDNVPNNMKELKHLDGWDCSLSTTSLGTSLELIKMALGCADIDTTHSAVIPRAKLEQTDFADIWWVGDRADGGLVAVQLMNALSTGGFSLQTTKNGKGQIALTITGHVSINAQSVVPMKFYSMDPEDVTAWTVNQILTHVSSSFTASAVANQGAFEAELTADDDYTIANVVVLMGGEDVTSTAYDDTTDTITIASVTGNLQIIATAVAE
;
A
#
# COMPACT_ATOMS: atom_id res chain seq x y z
N MET A 1 -4.41 -11.54 -38.38
CA MET A 1 -4.94 -11.33 -37.03
C MET A 1 -6.41 -11.80 -37.05
N GLY A 2 -6.83 -12.62 -36.11
CA GLY A 2 -8.21 -13.14 -36.07
C GLY A 2 -9.20 -12.01 -35.72
N ARG A 3 -10.42 -12.10 -36.23
CA ARG A 3 -11.47 -11.08 -36.08
C ARG A 3 -11.85 -10.78 -34.63
N PHE A 4 -11.60 -11.72 -33.71
CA PHE A 4 -11.97 -11.67 -32.30
C PHE A 4 -10.76 -11.70 -31.37
N THR A 5 -9.56 -11.38 -31.87
CA THR A 5 -8.31 -11.31 -31.09
C THR A 5 -7.81 -9.87 -30.98
N VAL A 6 -8.71 -8.92 -30.80
CA VAL A 6 -8.39 -7.52 -30.59
C VAL A 6 -8.38 -7.24 -29.10
N ILE A 7 -7.28 -6.70 -28.59
CA ILE A 7 -7.14 -6.21 -27.23
C ILE A 7 -7.27 -4.68 -27.29
N PRO A 8 -8.09 -4.04 -26.41
CA PRO A 8 -8.14 -2.59 -26.32
C PRO A 8 -6.73 -2.02 -26.10
N GLN A 9 -6.40 -0.91 -26.74
CA GLN A 9 -5.05 -0.35 -26.72
C GLN A 9 -4.62 0.13 -25.33
N ASP A 10 -5.56 0.56 -24.54
CA ASP A 10 -5.39 1.08 -23.19
C ASP A 10 -5.41 0.00 -22.08
N THR A 11 -5.66 -1.27 -22.44
CA THR A 11 -5.69 -2.38 -21.47
C THR A 11 -4.39 -2.48 -20.66
N PHE A 12 -3.25 -2.19 -21.29
CA PHE A 12 -1.95 -2.31 -20.64
C PHE A 12 -1.62 -1.13 -19.73
N ASN A 13 -2.26 0.02 -19.90
CA ASN A 13 -2.04 1.20 -19.06
C ASN A 13 -2.55 0.99 -17.64
N ALA A 14 -3.73 0.38 -17.51
CA ALA A 14 -4.38 0.14 -16.22
C ALA A 14 -3.97 -1.20 -15.56
N LEU A 15 -2.89 -1.85 -16.02
CA LEU A 15 -2.39 -3.05 -15.37
C LEU A 15 -1.80 -2.71 -14.00
N GLN A 16 -2.26 -3.40 -12.97
CA GLN A 16 -1.61 -3.35 -11.66
C GLN A 16 -0.32 -4.16 -11.73
N MET A 17 0.78 -3.56 -11.27
CA MET A 17 2.11 -4.14 -11.29
C MET A 17 2.52 -4.54 -9.88
N ASP A 18 3.36 -5.59 -9.76
CA ASP A 18 3.94 -6.08 -8.53
C ASP A 18 2.89 -6.48 -7.44
N ALA A 19 3.35 -6.75 -6.23
CA ALA A 19 2.49 -7.21 -5.13
C ALA A 19 1.82 -6.07 -4.36
N GLY A 20 2.31 -4.84 -4.52
CA GLY A 20 1.90 -3.71 -3.68
C GLY A 20 2.32 -3.87 -2.22
N VAL A 21 1.81 -3.00 -1.37
CA VAL A 21 2.14 -2.95 0.07
C VAL A 21 0.89 -2.90 0.92
N LEU A 22 0.98 -3.45 2.15
CA LEU A 22 -0.04 -3.28 3.20
C LEU A 22 0.35 -2.14 4.12
N LEU A 23 -0.56 -1.19 4.31
CA LEU A 23 -0.34 0.04 5.07
C LEU A 23 -1.37 0.20 6.20
N LYS A 24 -0.93 0.80 7.28
CA LYS A 24 -1.80 1.25 8.39
C LYS A 24 -2.56 2.53 8.02
N ARG A 25 -1.96 3.38 7.18
CA ARG A 25 -2.53 4.67 6.76
C ARG A 25 -2.19 4.93 5.29
N PHE A 26 -3.13 5.47 4.58
CA PHE A 26 -2.95 5.95 3.21
C PHE A 26 -4.00 7.02 2.92
N ASP A 27 -3.61 8.09 2.27
CA ASP A 27 -4.53 9.14 1.82
C ASP A 27 -4.62 9.12 0.29
N PRO A 28 -5.71 8.63 -0.30
CA PRO A 28 -5.86 8.60 -1.75
C PRO A 28 -5.99 9.99 -2.39
N ALA A 29 -6.34 11.03 -1.62
CA ALA A 29 -6.39 12.40 -2.13
C ALA A 29 -4.99 13.02 -2.23
N ASN A 30 -4.02 12.46 -1.50
CA ASN A 30 -2.65 12.97 -1.44
C ASN A 30 -1.66 11.79 -1.35
N PRO A 31 -1.61 10.93 -2.38
CA PRO A 31 -0.83 9.70 -2.35
C PRO A 31 0.66 10.02 -2.22
N ALA A 32 1.22 9.55 -1.13
CA ALA A 32 2.62 9.71 -0.80
C ALA A 32 3.27 8.33 -0.66
N ALA A 33 4.59 8.24 -0.90
CA ALA A 33 5.32 7.02 -0.56
C ALA A 33 5.14 6.74 0.94
N PRO A 34 4.86 5.48 1.32
CA PRO A 34 4.61 5.15 2.71
C PRO A 34 5.86 5.35 3.56
N ALA A 35 5.70 5.90 4.76
CA ALA A 35 6.74 5.86 5.77
C ALA A 35 6.92 4.42 6.27
N ASP A 36 8.13 4.05 6.68
CA ASP A 36 8.43 2.69 7.17
C ASP A 36 7.50 2.26 8.32
N GLU A 37 7.08 3.19 9.17
CA GLU A 37 6.17 2.98 10.31
C GLU A 37 4.73 2.66 9.89
N ASP A 38 4.33 3.06 8.67
CA ASP A 38 3.01 2.78 8.11
C ASP A 38 2.96 1.44 7.40
N ILE A 39 4.09 0.90 6.99
CA ILE A 39 4.17 -0.44 6.38
C ILE A 39 3.92 -1.50 7.44
N ILE A 40 2.94 -2.36 7.20
CA ILE A 40 2.55 -3.39 8.15
C ILE A 40 3.57 -4.52 8.20
N CYS A 41 3.93 -5.06 7.05
CA CYS A 41 4.88 -6.17 6.94
C CYS A 41 5.37 -6.38 5.51
N ALA A 42 6.49 -7.06 5.38
CA ALA A 42 6.88 -7.67 4.11
C ALA A 42 5.98 -8.90 3.84
N THR A 43 5.64 -9.11 2.57
CA THR A 43 4.75 -10.20 2.14
C THR A 43 5.44 -11.15 1.16
N THR A 44 4.88 -12.32 0.96
CA THR A 44 5.28 -13.28 -0.08
C THR A 44 4.06 -13.93 -0.69
N GLY A 45 4.12 -14.23 -1.98
CA GLY A 45 3.01 -14.81 -2.73
C GLY A 45 1.91 -13.81 -3.14
N GLY A 46 2.14 -12.51 -2.91
CA GLY A 46 1.19 -11.45 -3.22
C GLY A 46 0.16 -11.20 -2.11
N ILE A 47 -0.73 -10.25 -2.38
CA ILE A 47 -1.83 -9.84 -1.49
C ILE A 47 -3.13 -10.01 -2.28
N ASN A 48 -4.15 -10.60 -1.65
CA ASN A 48 -5.43 -10.86 -2.27
C ASN A 48 -6.56 -10.11 -1.57
N PRO A 49 -6.94 -8.91 -2.06
CA PRO A 49 -8.17 -8.24 -1.68
C PRO A 49 -9.38 -9.02 -2.23
N SER A 50 -10.39 -9.24 -1.40
CA SER A 50 -11.60 -9.97 -1.79
C SER A 50 -12.82 -9.27 -1.22
N CYS A 51 -13.84 -9.08 -2.06
CA CYS A 51 -15.14 -8.52 -1.66
C CYS A 51 -16.24 -9.29 -2.40
N VAL A 52 -16.90 -10.18 -1.69
CA VAL A 52 -17.85 -11.14 -2.27
C VAL A 52 -19.26 -10.83 -1.77
N PRO A 53 -20.23 -10.58 -2.67
CA PRO A 53 -21.62 -10.39 -2.29
C PRO A 53 -22.29 -11.72 -1.95
N THR A 54 -23.15 -11.70 -0.95
CA THR A 54 -24.04 -12.81 -0.60
C THR A 54 -25.46 -12.46 -0.97
N PHE A 55 -26.16 -13.37 -1.64
CA PHE A 55 -27.52 -13.16 -2.13
C PHE A 55 -28.48 -14.23 -1.64
N SER A 56 -29.71 -13.82 -1.33
CA SER A 56 -30.87 -14.71 -1.18
C SER A 56 -31.80 -14.61 -2.40
N ASP A 57 -32.49 -15.69 -2.68
CA ASP A 57 -33.58 -15.73 -3.65
C ASP A 57 -34.93 -15.79 -2.90
N LEU A 58 -35.64 -14.64 -2.88
CA LEU A 58 -36.92 -14.53 -2.20
C LEU A 58 -38.05 -15.31 -2.90
N GLY A 59 -37.80 -15.85 -4.09
CA GLY A 59 -38.70 -16.71 -4.84
C GLY A 59 -38.47 -18.20 -4.58
N GLU A 60 -37.48 -18.57 -3.78
CA GLU A 60 -37.25 -19.95 -3.39
C GLU A 60 -38.46 -20.48 -2.60
N ASP A 61 -38.90 -21.71 -2.91
CA ASP A 61 -40.06 -22.38 -2.30
C ASP A 61 -41.42 -21.67 -2.54
N VAL A 62 -41.54 -20.76 -3.49
CA VAL A 62 -42.81 -20.16 -3.89
C VAL A 62 -43.36 -20.89 -5.10
N ASP A 63 -44.61 -21.39 -4.99
CA ASP A 63 -45.26 -22.12 -6.06
C ASP A 63 -45.35 -21.33 -7.37
N ASN A 64 -44.99 -21.94 -8.49
CA ASN A 64 -45.03 -21.38 -9.84
C ASN A 64 -44.07 -20.22 -10.10
N VAL A 65 -43.13 -19.92 -9.22
CA VAL A 65 -42.10 -18.92 -9.41
C VAL A 65 -40.84 -19.58 -9.98
N PRO A 66 -40.33 -19.15 -11.16
CA PRO A 66 -39.04 -19.61 -11.66
C PRO A 66 -37.89 -19.21 -10.74
N ASN A 67 -36.93 -20.11 -10.54
CA ASN A 67 -35.74 -19.81 -9.76
C ASN A 67 -34.90 -18.68 -10.40
N ASN A 68 -34.21 -17.93 -9.58
CA ASN A 68 -33.31 -16.83 -10.00
C ASN A 68 -33.99 -15.69 -10.77
N MET A 69 -35.23 -15.35 -10.43
CA MET A 69 -35.85 -14.12 -10.94
C MET A 69 -35.13 -12.89 -10.41
N LYS A 70 -34.72 -11.96 -11.29
CA LYS A 70 -33.96 -10.79 -10.92
C LYS A 70 -34.68 -9.86 -9.93
N GLU A 71 -36.02 -9.80 -10.03
CA GLU A 71 -36.87 -8.96 -9.16
C GLU A 71 -37.00 -9.53 -7.73
N LEU A 72 -36.68 -10.79 -7.53
CA LEU A 72 -36.72 -11.48 -6.23
C LEU A 72 -35.32 -11.73 -5.66
N LYS A 73 -34.27 -11.32 -6.35
CA LYS A 73 -32.90 -11.43 -5.84
C LYS A 73 -32.66 -10.35 -4.80
N HIS A 74 -32.27 -10.76 -3.61
CA HIS A 74 -31.94 -9.86 -2.49
C HIS A 74 -30.45 -9.94 -2.18
N LEU A 75 -29.82 -8.79 -1.95
CA LEU A 75 -28.43 -8.70 -1.48
C LEU A 75 -28.45 -8.74 0.05
N ASP A 76 -27.89 -9.78 0.63
CA ASP A 76 -27.86 -9.97 2.09
C ASP A 76 -26.68 -9.24 2.74
N GLY A 77 -25.52 -9.22 2.06
CA GLY A 77 -24.32 -8.59 2.60
C GLY A 77 -23.11 -8.75 1.69
N TRP A 78 -21.97 -8.35 2.25
CA TRP A 78 -20.66 -8.42 1.59
C TRP A 78 -19.63 -9.02 2.53
N ASP A 79 -18.90 -10.02 2.07
CA ASP A 79 -17.73 -10.58 2.72
C ASP A 79 -16.47 -9.89 2.17
N CYS A 80 -15.89 -8.99 2.97
CA CYS A 80 -14.74 -8.19 2.58
C CYS A 80 -13.51 -8.62 3.37
N SER A 81 -12.42 -8.96 2.69
CA SER A 81 -11.19 -9.43 3.34
C SER A 81 -9.93 -9.09 2.54
N LEU A 82 -8.81 -9.06 3.24
CA LEU A 82 -7.45 -9.07 2.69
C LEU A 82 -6.74 -10.31 3.19
N SER A 83 -6.15 -11.08 2.29
CA SER A 83 -5.35 -12.24 2.66
C SER A 83 -3.96 -12.19 2.04
N THR A 84 -2.95 -12.59 2.79
CA THR A 84 -1.55 -12.65 2.37
C THR A 84 -0.74 -13.57 3.27
N THR A 85 0.48 -13.85 2.85
CA THR A 85 1.50 -14.48 3.70
C THR A 85 2.53 -13.43 4.09
N SER A 86 2.62 -13.11 5.36
CA SER A 86 3.57 -12.15 5.90
C SER A 86 4.89 -12.79 6.30
N LEU A 87 5.94 -12.00 6.25
CA LEU A 87 7.29 -12.34 6.69
C LEU A 87 7.66 -11.49 7.91
N GLY A 88 8.37 -12.09 8.85
CA GLY A 88 8.80 -11.43 10.08
C GLY A 88 8.03 -11.92 11.29
N THR A 89 8.53 -11.51 12.48
CA THR A 89 8.00 -11.92 13.79
C THR A 89 8.05 -10.75 14.78
N SER A 90 7.78 -9.52 14.31
CA SER A 90 7.67 -8.36 15.19
C SER A 90 6.46 -8.49 16.12
N LEU A 91 6.52 -7.85 17.28
CA LEU A 91 5.42 -7.88 18.26
C LEU A 91 4.13 -7.31 17.65
N GLU A 92 4.24 -6.25 16.86
CA GLU A 92 3.12 -5.63 16.17
C GLU A 92 2.47 -6.60 15.16
N LEU A 93 3.27 -7.32 14.37
CA LEU A 93 2.76 -8.29 13.40
C LEU A 93 2.09 -9.49 14.11
N ILE A 94 2.68 -9.98 15.19
CA ILE A 94 2.08 -11.06 16.00
C ILE A 94 0.76 -10.60 16.62
N LYS A 95 0.73 -9.38 17.20
CA LYS A 95 -0.50 -8.79 17.73
C LYS A 95 -1.58 -8.68 16.66
N MET A 96 -1.23 -8.16 15.50
CA MET A 96 -2.15 -8.06 14.36
C MET A 96 -2.67 -9.43 13.94
N ALA A 97 -1.81 -10.44 13.80
CA ALA A 97 -2.23 -11.78 13.42
C ALA A 97 -3.19 -12.42 14.43
N LEU A 98 -3.00 -12.15 15.72
CA LEU A 98 -3.89 -12.62 16.79
C LEU A 98 -5.24 -11.88 16.82
N GLY A 99 -5.28 -10.65 16.35
CA GLY A 99 -6.48 -9.80 16.27
C GLY A 99 -6.92 -9.24 17.63
N CYS A 100 -6.80 -9.98 18.72
CA CYS A 100 -7.22 -9.59 20.08
C CYS A 100 -6.09 -9.89 21.05
N ALA A 101 -5.14 -8.97 21.21
CA ALA A 101 -3.97 -9.15 22.04
C ALA A 101 -3.36 -7.82 22.49
N ASP A 102 -2.60 -7.84 23.57
CA ASP A 102 -1.81 -6.72 24.08
C ASP A 102 -0.31 -6.99 23.95
N ILE A 103 0.46 -5.92 23.79
CA ILE A 103 1.92 -5.99 23.80
C ILE A 103 2.42 -5.62 25.19
N ASP A 104 3.12 -6.55 25.82
CA ASP A 104 3.91 -6.29 27.02
C ASP A 104 5.33 -5.92 26.60
N THR A 105 5.62 -4.63 26.60
CA THR A 105 6.94 -4.10 26.22
C THR A 105 8.02 -4.44 27.25
N THR A 106 7.66 -4.71 28.50
CA THR A 106 8.60 -5.06 29.57
C THR A 106 9.21 -6.42 29.35
N HIS A 107 8.41 -7.37 28.86
CA HIS A 107 8.83 -8.76 28.64
C HIS A 107 8.97 -9.11 27.16
N SER A 108 8.80 -8.13 26.25
CA SER A 108 8.79 -8.35 24.79
C SER A 108 7.83 -9.47 24.38
N ALA A 109 6.62 -9.44 24.93
CA ALA A 109 5.61 -10.49 24.75
C ALA A 109 4.32 -9.94 24.15
N VAL A 110 3.59 -10.80 23.44
CA VAL A 110 2.21 -10.53 22.98
C VAL A 110 1.29 -11.48 23.72
N ILE A 111 0.30 -10.93 24.41
CA ILE A 111 -0.60 -11.70 25.29
C ILE A 111 -2.02 -11.63 24.72
N PRO A 112 -2.60 -12.76 24.26
CA PRO A 112 -3.99 -12.80 23.80
C PRO A 112 -4.96 -12.43 24.93
N ARG A 113 -5.98 -11.64 24.60
CA ARG A 113 -7.05 -11.25 25.52
C ARG A 113 -8.28 -12.15 25.37
N ALA A 114 -9.04 -12.29 26.45
CA ALA A 114 -10.30 -13.02 26.45
C ALA A 114 -11.49 -12.20 25.90
N LYS A 115 -11.31 -10.89 25.70
CA LYS A 115 -12.34 -9.96 25.22
C LYS A 115 -11.81 -9.11 24.11
N LEU A 116 -12.63 -8.95 23.08
CA LEU A 116 -12.42 -8.04 21.99
C LEU A 116 -12.74 -6.59 22.43
N GLU A 117 -11.94 -5.63 21.99
CA GLU A 117 -12.14 -4.21 22.24
C GLU A 117 -12.35 -3.47 20.93
N GLN A 118 -12.99 -2.29 20.98
CA GLN A 118 -13.22 -1.47 19.79
C GLN A 118 -11.89 -0.97 19.19
N THR A 119 -10.86 -0.86 19.99
CA THR A 119 -9.50 -0.47 19.59
C THR A 119 -8.74 -1.55 18.83
N ASP A 120 -9.26 -2.78 18.79
CA ASP A 120 -8.68 -3.86 17.98
C ASP A 120 -9.01 -3.71 16.49
N PHE A 121 -10.05 -2.92 16.17
CA PHE A 121 -10.44 -2.63 14.81
C PHE A 121 -9.71 -1.39 14.28
N ALA A 122 -9.08 -1.51 13.14
CA ALA A 122 -8.39 -0.40 12.47
C ALA A 122 -8.59 -0.51 10.96
N ASP A 123 -8.54 0.62 10.28
CA ASP A 123 -8.53 0.60 8.81
C ASP A 123 -7.17 0.10 8.32
N ILE A 124 -7.20 -0.71 7.27
CA ILE A 124 -6.00 -1.23 6.60
C ILE A 124 -6.11 -0.94 5.13
N TRP A 125 -4.99 -0.61 4.52
CA TRP A 125 -4.88 -0.30 3.12
C TRP A 125 -3.97 -1.29 2.41
N TRP A 126 -4.35 -1.68 1.20
CA TRP A 126 -3.47 -2.23 0.20
C TRP A 126 -3.29 -1.20 -0.91
N VAL A 127 -2.06 -0.96 -1.31
CA VAL A 127 -1.72 -0.01 -2.37
C VAL A 127 -0.74 -0.66 -3.32
N GLY A 128 -0.99 -0.55 -4.61
CA GLY A 128 -0.13 -1.07 -5.67
C GLY A 128 -0.02 -0.10 -6.84
N ASP A 129 1.09 -0.20 -7.56
CA ASP A 129 1.38 0.65 -8.70
C ASP A 129 0.71 0.12 -9.98
N ARG A 130 0.31 1.03 -10.85
CA ARG A 130 -0.16 0.73 -12.21
C ARG A 130 0.96 0.94 -13.22
N ALA A 131 0.88 0.24 -14.34
CA ALA A 131 1.86 0.32 -15.43
C ALA A 131 2.00 1.70 -16.07
N ASP A 132 0.98 2.55 -15.96
CA ASP A 132 0.96 3.93 -16.49
C ASP A 132 1.48 4.97 -15.48
N GLY A 133 1.92 4.54 -14.30
CA GLY A 133 2.34 5.45 -13.22
C GLY A 133 1.21 5.92 -12.31
N GLY A 134 -0.02 5.47 -12.53
CA GLY A 134 -1.13 5.62 -11.58
C GLY A 134 -1.03 4.62 -10.44
N LEU A 135 -2.08 4.53 -9.62
CA LEU A 135 -2.14 3.59 -8.51
C LEU A 135 -3.51 2.92 -8.37
N VAL A 136 -3.49 1.75 -7.74
CA VAL A 136 -4.69 1.07 -7.25
C VAL A 136 -4.58 0.97 -5.75
N ALA A 137 -5.66 1.31 -5.03
CA ALA A 137 -5.69 1.14 -3.59
C ALA A 137 -7.01 0.49 -3.15
N VAL A 138 -6.94 -0.28 -2.08
CA VAL A 138 -8.09 -0.89 -1.43
C VAL A 138 -8.04 -0.55 0.05
N GLN A 139 -9.09 0.12 0.53
CA GLN A 139 -9.31 0.37 1.94
C GLN A 139 -10.20 -0.72 2.52
N LEU A 140 -9.73 -1.43 3.53
CA LEU A 140 -10.54 -2.34 4.34
C LEU A 140 -10.83 -1.65 5.68
N MET A 141 -12.10 -1.31 5.89
CA MET A 141 -12.55 -0.53 7.06
C MET A 141 -12.87 -1.44 8.24
N ASN A 142 -12.62 -0.93 9.45
CA ASN A 142 -12.82 -1.67 10.70
C ASN A 142 -12.24 -3.10 10.60
N ALA A 143 -11.03 -3.19 10.11
CA ALA A 143 -10.37 -4.45 9.83
C ALA A 143 -9.90 -5.14 11.12
N LEU A 144 -10.12 -6.45 11.20
CA LEU A 144 -9.66 -7.30 12.29
C LEU A 144 -9.12 -8.60 11.69
N SER A 145 -7.99 -9.10 12.22
CA SER A 145 -7.50 -10.41 11.81
C SER A 145 -8.43 -11.52 12.35
N THR A 146 -8.95 -12.32 11.44
CA THR A 146 -9.84 -13.45 11.73
C THR A 146 -9.18 -14.81 11.49
N GLY A 147 -8.01 -14.83 10.85
CA GLY A 147 -7.23 -16.04 10.59
C GLY A 147 -6.47 -16.57 11.79
N GLY A 148 -6.26 -15.74 12.81
CA GLY A 148 -5.43 -16.08 13.95
C GLY A 148 -3.93 -16.17 13.61
N PHE A 149 -3.11 -16.51 14.60
CA PHE A 149 -1.66 -16.65 14.42
C PHE A 149 -1.29 -18.10 14.10
N SER A 150 -0.61 -18.28 12.98
CA SER A 150 -0.02 -19.55 12.60
C SER A 150 1.33 -19.30 11.92
N LEU A 151 2.42 -19.71 12.58
CA LEU A 151 3.78 -19.59 12.06
C LEU A 151 4.24 -20.90 11.46
N GLN A 152 4.46 -20.92 10.16
CA GLN A 152 5.07 -22.07 9.46
C GLN A 152 6.58 -21.85 9.29
N THR A 153 7.36 -22.78 9.77
CA THR A 153 8.82 -22.76 9.63
C THR A 153 9.30 -23.95 8.81
N THR A 154 10.36 -23.75 8.03
CA THR A 154 11.00 -24.80 7.24
C THR A 154 12.53 -24.74 7.41
N LYS A 155 13.20 -25.88 7.26
CA LYS A 155 14.67 -25.93 7.31
C LYS A 155 15.27 -25.08 6.17
N ASN A 156 16.15 -24.14 6.53
CA ASN A 156 16.78 -23.18 5.61
C ASN A 156 15.80 -22.27 4.86
N GLY A 157 14.55 -22.17 5.33
CA GLY A 157 13.50 -21.30 4.78
C GLY A 157 13.17 -20.13 5.70
N LYS A 158 12.37 -19.20 5.19
CA LYS A 158 11.82 -18.08 5.96
C LYS A 158 10.59 -18.55 6.74
N GLY A 159 10.42 -18.10 7.99
CA GLY A 159 9.18 -18.26 8.70
C GLY A 159 8.06 -17.45 8.01
N GLN A 160 6.89 -18.04 7.90
CA GLN A 160 5.73 -17.45 7.23
C GLN A 160 4.53 -17.43 8.16
N ILE A 161 3.80 -16.31 8.18
CA ILE A 161 2.57 -16.15 8.94
C ILE A 161 1.45 -15.86 7.95
N ALA A 162 0.47 -16.76 7.87
CA ALA A 162 -0.74 -16.53 7.08
C ALA A 162 -1.58 -15.45 7.77
N LEU A 163 -1.92 -14.39 7.05
CA LEU A 163 -2.80 -13.33 7.50
C LEU A 163 -4.10 -13.38 6.72
N THR A 164 -5.22 -13.38 7.46
CA THR A 164 -6.56 -13.15 6.90
C THR A 164 -7.21 -12.07 7.74
N ILE A 165 -7.47 -10.93 7.13
CA ILE A 165 -7.99 -9.75 7.80
C ILE A 165 -9.36 -9.47 7.19
N THR A 166 -10.38 -9.35 8.02
CA THR A 166 -11.77 -9.16 7.60
C THR A 166 -12.24 -7.76 7.99
N GLY A 167 -12.92 -7.09 7.08
CA GLY A 167 -13.57 -5.81 7.31
C GLY A 167 -14.93 -5.98 7.99
N HIS A 168 -15.28 -5.06 8.87
CA HIS A 168 -16.52 -5.11 9.63
C HIS A 168 -17.36 -3.87 9.47
N VAL A 169 -18.67 -4.06 9.45
CA VAL A 169 -19.65 -2.96 9.40
C VAL A 169 -19.76 -2.34 10.79
N SER A 170 -19.79 -1.00 10.84
CA SER A 170 -20.03 -0.29 12.10
C SER A 170 -21.54 -0.16 12.37
N ILE A 171 -21.93 -0.28 13.64
CA ILE A 171 -23.31 -0.03 14.08
C ILE A 171 -23.78 1.40 13.73
N ASN A 172 -22.85 2.35 13.67
CA ASN A 172 -23.14 3.74 13.33
C ASN A 172 -23.18 3.99 11.81
N ALA A 173 -22.82 2.99 10.98
CA ALA A 173 -22.75 3.10 9.52
C ALA A 173 -23.15 1.76 8.87
N GLN A 174 -24.33 1.23 9.21
CA GLN A 174 -24.79 -0.11 8.84
C GLN A 174 -24.96 -0.33 7.34
N SER A 175 -25.15 0.73 6.56
CA SER A 175 -25.28 0.67 5.10
C SER A 175 -23.94 0.80 4.36
N VAL A 176 -22.83 0.97 5.07
CA VAL A 176 -21.50 1.14 4.45
C VAL A 176 -20.82 -0.20 4.37
N VAL A 177 -20.54 -0.65 3.14
CA VAL A 177 -19.71 -1.83 2.89
C VAL A 177 -18.29 -1.56 3.38
N PRO A 178 -17.68 -2.44 4.16
CA PRO A 178 -16.39 -2.16 4.81
C PRO A 178 -15.18 -2.28 3.88
N MET A 179 -15.35 -2.01 2.59
CA MET A 179 -14.27 -1.98 1.61
C MET A 179 -14.54 -0.91 0.56
N LYS A 180 -13.49 -0.17 0.20
CA LYS A 180 -13.49 0.79 -0.90
C LYS A 180 -12.34 0.50 -1.85
N PHE A 181 -12.59 0.73 -3.12
CA PHE A 181 -11.64 0.53 -4.21
C PHE A 181 -11.33 1.86 -4.87
N TYR A 182 -10.05 2.08 -5.11
CA TYR A 182 -9.54 3.27 -5.81
C TYR A 182 -8.72 2.79 -7.02
N SER A 183 -8.93 3.39 -8.17
CA SER A 183 -8.08 3.26 -9.34
C SER A 183 -7.85 4.67 -9.84
N MET A 184 -6.65 5.17 -9.68
CA MET A 184 -6.29 6.55 -9.93
C MET A 184 -5.35 6.62 -11.11
N ASP A 185 -5.67 7.47 -12.06
CA ASP A 185 -4.79 7.76 -13.18
C ASP A 185 -3.63 8.68 -12.71
N PRO A 186 -2.50 8.72 -13.44
CA PRO A 186 -1.37 9.57 -13.04
C PRO A 186 -1.74 11.05 -12.86
N GLU A 187 -2.71 11.53 -13.62
CA GLU A 187 -3.25 12.90 -13.55
C GLU A 187 -4.11 13.16 -12.31
N ASP A 188 -4.65 12.12 -11.69
CA ASP A 188 -5.40 12.23 -10.44
C ASP A 188 -4.48 12.35 -9.22
N VAL A 189 -3.20 12.03 -9.40
CA VAL A 189 -2.18 12.17 -8.36
C VAL A 189 -1.80 13.65 -8.25
N THR A 190 -2.14 14.29 -7.15
CA THR A 190 -1.91 15.72 -6.96
C THR A 190 -0.49 16.08 -6.55
N ALA A 191 0.22 15.16 -5.90
CA ALA A 191 1.60 15.34 -5.46
C ALA A 191 2.37 14.03 -5.39
N TRP A 192 3.68 14.11 -5.57
CA TRP A 192 4.63 13.02 -5.43
C TRP A 192 5.52 13.24 -4.23
N THR A 193 5.89 12.17 -3.52
CA THR A 193 6.80 12.26 -2.39
C THR A 193 8.22 12.48 -2.83
N VAL A 194 8.98 13.17 -1.96
CA VAL A 194 10.42 13.34 -2.05
C VAL A 194 11.06 12.68 -0.84
N ASN A 195 11.74 11.57 -1.06
CA ASN A 195 12.52 10.86 -0.06
C ASN A 195 14.01 11.15 -0.29
N GLN A 196 14.70 11.68 0.74
CA GLN A 196 16.09 12.02 0.66
C GLN A 196 16.90 11.17 1.66
N ILE A 197 17.87 10.42 1.15
CA ILE A 197 18.81 9.62 1.94
C ILE A 197 20.18 10.28 1.78
N LEU A 198 20.54 11.13 2.74
CA LEU A 198 21.71 12.00 2.69
C LEU A 198 22.72 11.55 3.74
N THR A 199 23.99 11.36 3.33
CA THR A 199 25.10 10.99 4.22
C THR A 199 26.21 12.02 4.06
N HIS A 200 26.45 12.84 5.10
CA HIS A 200 27.35 13.99 5.07
C HIS A 200 27.02 15.00 3.97
N VAL A 201 25.73 15.12 3.64
CA VAL A 201 25.18 16.06 2.66
C VAL A 201 23.91 16.65 3.23
N SER A 202 23.68 17.92 3.00
CA SER A 202 22.41 18.61 3.24
C SER A 202 21.77 19.01 1.91
N SER A 203 20.44 19.22 1.93
CA SER A 203 19.67 19.63 0.74
C SER A 203 18.89 20.90 1.04
N SER A 204 18.82 21.79 0.08
CA SER A 204 17.99 23.00 0.16
C SER A 204 16.49 22.69 0.13
N PHE A 205 16.09 21.52 -0.41
CA PHE A 205 14.70 21.10 -0.46
C PHE A 205 14.31 20.39 0.86
N THR A 206 13.40 21.00 1.62
CA THR A 206 12.99 20.51 2.95
C THR A 206 11.56 19.97 3.00
N ALA A 207 10.79 20.15 1.93
CA ALA A 207 9.45 19.59 1.85
C ALA A 207 9.48 18.07 1.60
N SER A 208 8.44 17.35 2.01
CA SER A 208 8.31 15.90 1.79
C SER A 208 7.60 15.54 0.49
N ALA A 209 7.09 16.52 -0.26
CA ALA A 209 6.36 16.28 -1.50
C ALA A 209 6.50 17.45 -2.49
N VAL A 210 6.30 17.15 -3.76
CA VAL A 210 6.24 18.10 -4.88
C VAL A 210 4.96 17.84 -5.68
N ALA A 211 4.33 18.91 -6.20
CA ALA A 211 3.11 18.78 -7.00
C ALA A 211 3.35 17.91 -8.25
N ASN A 212 2.35 17.13 -8.63
CA ASN A 212 2.38 16.37 -9.89
C ASN A 212 2.59 17.35 -11.06
N GLN A 213 3.49 16.99 -11.98
CA GLN A 213 3.95 17.84 -13.06
C GLN A 213 4.60 19.17 -12.61
N GLY A 214 4.83 19.35 -11.30
CA GLY A 214 5.57 20.48 -10.77
C GLY A 214 7.07 20.37 -11.03
N ALA A 215 7.75 21.51 -11.03
CA ALA A 215 9.21 21.53 -11.09
C ALA A 215 9.81 21.19 -9.71
N PHE A 216 10.93 20.48 -9.72
CA PHE A 216 11.73 20.19 -8.54
C PHE A 216 13.13 20.77 -8.72
N GLU A 217 13.62 21.45 -7.69
CA GLU A 217 14.97 21.96 -7.61
C GLU A 217 15.52 21.79 -6.20
N ALA A 218 16.73 21.28 -6.08
CA ALA A 218 17.43 21.11 -4.81
C ALA A 218 18.92 21.30 -5.02
N GLU A 219 19.53 22.17 -4.22
CA GLU A 219 20.98 22.30 -4.09
C GLU A 219 21.47 21.38 -2.98
N LEU A 220 22.49 20.57 -3.28
CA LEU A 220 23.14 19.68 -2.32
C LEU A 220 24.43 20.37 -1.81
N THR A 221 24.64 20.29 -0.51
CA THR A 221 25.83 20.86 0.14
C THR A 221 26.47 19.80 1.02
N ALA A 222 27.75 19.51 0.79
CA ALA A 222 28.50 18.60 1.67
C ALA A 222 28.74 19.25 3.04
N ASP A 223 28.88 18.42 4.09
CA ASP A 223 29.35 18.86 5.41
C ASP A 223 30.78 19.39 5.32
N ASP A 224 31.23 20.18 6.33
CA ASP A 224 32.61 20.68 6.44
C ASP A 224 33.60 19.50 6.36
N ASP A 225 34.69 19.68 5.62
CA ASP A 225 35.72 18.65 5.35
C ASP A 225 35.26 17.41 4.54
N TYR A 226 34.13 17.54 3.81
CA TYR A 226 33.62 16.50 2.93
C TYR A 226 33.40 17.01 1.51
N THR A 227 33.51 16.10 0.53
CA THR A 227 33.20 16.36 -0.88
C THR A 227 32.14 15.35 -1.39
N ILE A 228 31.15 15.82 -2.16
CA ILE A 228 30.10 14.96 -2.71
C ILE A 228 30.75 13.93 -3.65
N ALA A 229 30.54 12.65 -3.35
CA ALA A 229 31.18 11.56 -4.08
C ALA A 229 30.20 10.79 -4.96
N ASN A 230 28.93 10.71 -4.55
CA ASN A 230 27.92 9.97 -5.30
C ASN A 230 26.54 10.59 -5.11
N VAL A 231 25.82 10.77 -6.21
CA VAL A 231 24.42 11.19 -6.22
C VAL A 231 23.65 10.26 -7.14
N VAL A 232 22.49 9.77 -6.67
CA VAL A 232 21.54 9.00 -7.46
C VAL A 232 20.16 9.62 -7.28
N VAL A 233 19.48 9.87 -8.39
CA VAL A 233 18.13 10.44 -8.42
C VAL A 233 17.23 9.45 -9.14
N LEU A 234 16.24 8.91 -8.43
CA LEU A 234 15.23 8.03 -9.01
C LEU A 234 13.89 8.77 -9.06
N MET A 235 13.19 8.67 -10.18
CA MET A 235 11.82 9.19 -10.36
C MET A 235 10.91 8.04 -10.79
N GLY A 236 9.89 7.72 -9.98
CA GLY A 236 9.03 6.57 -10.22
C GLY A 236 9.77 5.22 -10.23
N GLY A 237 10.96 5.15 -9.60
CA GLY A 237 11.84 3.98 -9.60
C GLY A 237 12.84 3.92 -10.75
N GLU A 238 12.76 4.80 -11.74
CA GLU A 238 13.73 4.91 -12.83
C GLU A 238 14.86 5.89 -12.49
N ASP A 239 16.11 5.54 -12.88
CA ASP A 239 17.28 6.36 -12.66
C ASP A 239 17.30 7.53 -13.67
N VAL A 240 17.12 8.74 -13.18
CA VAL A 240 17.16 9.99 -13.94
C VAL A 240 18.37 10.86 -13.61
N THR A 241 19.34 10.33 -12.87
CA THR A 241 20.51 11.08 -12.38
C THR A 241 21.21 11.84 -13.48
N SER A 242 21.48 11.22 -14.61
CA SER A 242 22.24 11.82 -15.73
C SER A 242 21.56 13.03 -16.37
N THR A 243 20.24 13.18 -16.19
CA THR A 243 19.45 14.28 -16.76
C THR A 243 19.01 15.29 -15.70
N ALA A 244 19.01 14.89 -14.44
CA ALA A 244 18.50 15.69 -13.34
C ALA A 244 19.59 16.35 -12.49
N TYR A 245 20.77 15.74 -12.36
CA TYR A 245 21.85 16.23 -11.51
C TYR A 245 22.98 16.86 -12.32
N ASP A 246 23.38 18.06 -11.92
CA ASP A 246 24.54 18.78 -12.43
C ASP A 246 25.65 18.76 -11.36
N ASP A 247 26.73 18.02 -11.65
CA ASP A 247 27.89 17.83 -10.79
C ASP A 247 28.82 19.05 -10.69
N THR A 248 28.59 20.07 -11.50
CA THR A 248 29.35 21.34 -11.46
C THR A 248 28.76 22.32 -10.45
N THR A 249 27.44 22.24 -10.24
CA THR A 249 26.71 23.13 -9.33
C THR A 249 26.11 22.41 -8.15
N ASP A 250 26.27 21.09 -8.07
CA ASP A 250 25.65 20.20 -7.08
C ASP A 250 24.13 20.37 -6.98
N THR A 251 23.49 20.66 -8.10
CA THR A 251 22.07 20.97 -8.16
C THR A 251 21.29 19.88 -8.87
N ILE A 252 20.16 19.47 -8.29
CA ILE A 252 19.19 18.59 -8.91
C ILE A 252 18.05 19.44 -9.46
N THR A 253 17.76 19.32 -10.78
CA THR A 253 16.67 20.05 -11.44
C THR A 253 15.84 19.08 -12.27
N ILE A 254 14.52 19.02 -12.01
CA ILE A 254 13.54 18.25 -12.78
C ILE A 254 12.42 19.20 -13.19
N ALA A 255 12.22 19.38 -14.47
CA ALA A 255 11.23 20.33 -15.00
C ALA A 255 9.78 19.91 -14.73
N SER A 256 9.52 18.61 -14.68
CA SER A 256 8.18 18.04 -14.44
C SER A 256 8.32 16.71 -13.71
N VAL A 257 7.87 16.67 -12.48
CA VAL A 257 7.88 15.46 -11.66
C VAL A 257 6.62 14.64 -11.94
N THR A 258 6.82 13.41 -12.38
CA THR A 258 5.74 12.48 -12.77
C THR A 258 5.73 11.19 -11.96
N GLY A 259 6.52 11.12 -10.89
CA GLY A 259 6.61 9.97 -9.99
C GLY A 259 7.31 10.34 -8.69
N ASN A 260 7.24 9.46 -7.70
CA ASN A 260 7.95 9.64 -6.43
C ASN A 260 9.45 9.83 -6.68
N LEU A 261 10.04 10.80 -5.99
CA LEU A 261 11.46 11.08 -6.04
C LEU A 261 12.20 10.40 -4.89
N GLN A 262 13.27 9.69 -5.22
CA GLN A 262 14.25 9.24 -4.23
C GLN A 262 15.60 9.81 -4.58
N ILE A 263 16.18 10.56 -3.65
CA ILE A 263 17.49 11.20 -3.79
C ILE A 263 18.43 10.54 -2.80
N ILE A 264 19.51 9.96 -3.30
CA ILE A 264 20.55 9.34 -2.48
C ILE A 264 21.82 10.11 -2.75
N ALA A 265 22.37 10.79 -1.75
CA ALA A 265 23.62 11.51 -1.88
C ALA A 265 24.57 11.15 -0.74
N THR A 266 25.84 10.95 -1.09
CA THR A 266 26.89 10.59 -0.14
C THR A 266 28.12 11.43 -0.41
N ALA A 267 28.67 12.07 0.62
CA ALA A 267 29.95 12.74 0.60
C ALA A 267 31.00 11.91 1.36
N VAL A 268 32.25 12.06 0.96
CA VAL A 268 33.43 11.41 1.56
C VAL A 268 34.37 12.47 2.12
N ALA A 269 35.10 12.15 3.18
CA ALA A 269 36.07 13.06 3.78
C ALA A 269 37.21 13.36 2.77
N GLU A 270 37.67 14.60 2.75
CA GLU A 270 38.79 15.07 1.89
C GLU A 270 40.13 14.47 2.28
#